data_89e203be1f61daf5340d8cb8d0eac108
#
_entry.id   89e203be1f61daf5340d8cb8d0eac108
#
_cell.length_a   1.000
_cell.length_b   1.000
_cell.length_c   1.000
_cell.angle_alpha   90.00
_cell.angle_beta   90.00
_cell.angle_gamma   90.00
#
_symmetry.space_group_name_H-M   'P 1'
#
loop_
_entity.id
_entity.type
_entity.pdbx_description
1 polymer ?
#
loop_
_entity_poly.entity_id
_entity_poly.type
_entity_poly.pdbx_seq_one_letter_code
_entity_poly.pdbx_strand_id
1 'polypeptide(L)'
;KRPFPMYNKDEIMISRYIRKDGSYWFEVDYREVSRNQVTELLKKVGIDPDNYLILMPQGVVDEFILVKPTDKLKMVEEALGVAAIRENLLEARHRLDKILTEESQYQDLINKATESLDKWKDEYDKLVMARNLKQQLEALNAELEWSMLFKLEKSLQSINERVSRLIEELNSMKSKSDSLSEQLNGMSRAMKESIDKASRLAALAFKGDEKSLSDLIGGLKDIEGQVDQMLSVKGTLSVTEYRIKEAEKGIRENQSQIQGLTQQIEEQRGRTRGERPSTQRLQADIEEEIRAANAQLKVMGNVDQEAEKIYMEFRDKLDEYQGKLEVIKKNKDITMGEIKKRSEEWRSLMRNTISKINERYNEIMAQVNFSGKVVLENEDDPENAGLRLYASSAGSDLIPLDSFSQSGGELSASVTAFLLAVQTYVVSPFRALDEFDVHMDPLIREKFIKSIYDMIKNEEAQYLVITPNFPTFYSNDINYIVVQKTQVGSTSKVVVR
;
A
#
# COMPACT_ATOMS: atom_id res chain seq x y z
N LYS A 1 -19.99 -2.68 19.17
CA LYS A 1 -20.28 -3.69 18.11
C LYS A 1 -19.21 -4.77 18.25
N ARG A 2 -19.62 -6.05 18.38
CA ARG A 2 -18.68 -7.18 18.40
C ARG A 2 -17.91 -7.19 17.08
N PRO A 3 -16.58 -7.32 17.11
CA PRO A 3 -15.74 -7.25 15.91
C PRO A 3 -15.98 -8.39 14.91
N PHE A 4 -16.70 -9.44 15.34
CA PHE A 4 -16.98 -10.61 14.53
C PHE A 4 -18.46 -10.97 14.51
N PRO A 5 -19.21 -10.61 13.48
CA PRO A 5 -20.64 -10.91 13.39
C PRO A 5 -20.97 -12.43 13.42
N MET A 6 -19.99 -13.28 13.06
CA MET A 6 -20.18 -14.75 13.01
C MET A 6 -20.02 -15.44 14.36
N TYR A 7 -19.41 -14.81 15.36
CA TYR A 7 -19.30 -15.33 16.71
C TYR A 7 -20.14 -14.46 17.65
N ASN A 8 -21.37 -14.87 17.88
CA ASN A 8 -22.26 -14.16 18.78
C ASN A 8 -21.98 -14.54 20.26
N LYS A 9 -20.71 -14.67 20.60
CA LYS A 9 -20.20 -15.03 21.92
C LYS A 9 -19.30 -13.92 22.46
N ASP A 10 -19.13 -13.86 23.77
CA ASP A 10 -18.28 -12.87 24.41
C ASP A 10 -16.84 -13.34 24.57
N GLU A 11 -16.59 -14.63 24.43
CA GLU A 11 -15.27 -15.26 24.49
C GLU A 11 -15.02 -16.17 23.29
N ILE A 12 -13.82 -16.13 22.76
CA ILE A 12 -13.33 -17.04 21.71
C ILE A 12 -12.09 -17.74 22.23
N MET A 13 -12.07 -19.07 22.15
CA MET A 13 -10.93 -19.88 22.51
C MET A 13 -10.05 -20.15 21.30
N ILE A 14 -8.79 -19.70 21.35
CA ILE A 14 -7.76 -20.11 20.40
C ILE A 14 -6.83 -21.09 21.09
N SER A 15 -6.69 -22.29 20.51
CA SER A 15 -5.80 -23.34 21.00
C SER A 15 -4.69 -23.60 20.00
N ARG A 16 -3.46 -23.72 20.48
CA ARG A 16 -2.33 -24.21 19.69
C ARG A 16 -1.86 -25.52 20.29
N TYR A 17 -1.85 -26.54 19.48
CA TYR A 17 -1.34 -27.85 19.85
C TYR A 17 0.04 -28.07 19.24
N ILE A 18 0.99 -28.52 20.03
CA ILE A 18 2.35 -28.81 19.58
C ILE A 18 2.67 -30.25 19.97
N ARG A 19 3.08 -31.07 19.00
CA ARG A 19 3.55 -32.42 19.23
C ARG A 19 5.04 -32.47 19.50
N LYS A 20 5.51 -33.59 20.04
CA LYS A 20 6.95 -33.82 20.33
C LYS A 20 7.82 -33.84 19.06
N ASP A 21 7.24 -34.13 17.91
CA ASP A 21 7.89 -34.10 16.60
C ASP A 21 8.03 -32.68 16.01
N GLY A 22 7.52 -31.64 16.73
CA GLY A 22 7.52 -30.26 16.29
C GLY A 22 6.33 -29.88 15.40
N SER A 23 5.47 -30.83 15.03
CA SER A 23 4.24 -30.52 14.31
C SER A 23 3.27 -29.76 15.19
N TYR A 24 2.54 -28.83 14.60
CA TYR A 24 1.54 -28.04 15.33
C TYR A 24 0.32 -27.73 14.47
N TRP A 25 -0.82 -27.53 15.15
CA TRP A 25 -2.04 -27.05 14.51
C TRP A 25 -2.74 -26.07 15.45
N PHE A 26 -3.69 -25.35 14.90
CA PHE A 26 -4.47 -24.38 15.63
C PHE A 26 -5.95 -24.79 15.60
N GLU A 27 -6.63 -24.53 16.69
CA GLU A 27 -8.07 -24.63 16.78
C GLU A 27 -8.66 -23.32 17.27
N VAL A 28 -9.80 -22.99 16.72
CA VAL A 28 -10.61 -21.86 17.19
C VAL A 28 -11.99 -22.40 17.55
N ASP A 29 -12.36 -22.30 18.82
CA ASP A 29 -13.56 -22.95 19.40
C ASP A 29 -13.66 -24.43 18.98
N TYR A 30 -12.58 -25.18 19.17
CA TYR A 30 -12.50 -26.62 18.84
C TYR A 30 -12.62 -26.95 17.34
N ARG A 31 -12.46 -25.96 16.46
CA ARG A 31 -12.38 -26.18 15.00
C ARG A 31 -10.98 -25.91 14.53
N GLU A 32 -10.43 -26.86 13.81
CA GLU A 32 -9.12 -26.70 13.21
C GLU A 32 -9.10 -25.58 12.17
N VAL A 33 -8.10 -24.70 12.27
CA VAL A 33 -7.92 -23.53 11.43
C VAL A 33 -6.47 -23.39 11.01
N SER A 34 -6.23 -22.74 9.89
CA SER A 34 -4.87 -22.47 9.42
C SER A 34 -4.19 -21.38 10.26
N ARG A 35 -2.85 -21.39 10.27
CA ARG A 35 -2.03 -20.33 10.90
C ARG A 35 -2.46 -18.94 10.39
N ASN A 36 -2.65 -18.79 9.08
CA ASN A 36 -3.05 -17.52 8.49
C ASN A 36 -4.41 -17.02 9.03
N GLN A 37 -5.38 -17.92 9.19
CA GLN A 37 -6.67 -17.58 9.76
C GLN A 37 -6.56 -17.11 11.21
N VAL A 38 -5.69 -17.73 12.01
CA VAL A 38 -5.42 -17.30 13.38
C VAL A 38 -4.71 -15.93 13.39
N THR A 39 -3.66 -15.78 12.57
CA THR A 39 -2.93 -14.51 12.46
C THR A 39 -3.86 -13.38 12.08
N GLU A 40 -4.73 -13.60 11.12
CA GLU A 40 -5.71 -12.59 10.73
C GLU A 40 -6.78 -12.31 11.77
N LEU A 41 -7.18 -13.33 12.52
CA LEU A 41 -8.02 -13.18 13.67
C LEU A 41 -7.38 -12.29 14.73
N LEU A 42 -6.13 -12.57 15.06
CA LEU A 42 -5.36 -11.80 16.03
C LEU A 42 -5.19 -10.35 15.54
N LYS A 43 -4.85 -10.15 14.27
CA LYS A 43 -4.76 -8.79 13.66
C LYS A 43 -6.04 -7.99 13.78
N LYS A 44 -7.21 -8.62 13.66
CA LYS A 44 -8.51 -7.96 13.81
C LYS A 44 -8.82 -7.47 15.22
N VAL A 45 -8.26 -8.12 16.23
CA VAL A 45 -8.40 -7.66 17.62
C VAL A 45 -7.25 -6.77 18.06
N GLY A 46 -6.39 -6.35 17.12
CA GLY A 46 -5.28 -5.46 17.43
C GLY A 46 -4.03 -6.17 17.95
N ILE A 47 -3.94 -7.50 17.81
CA ILE A 47 -2.72 -8.25 18.15
C ILE A 47 -2.07 -8.73 16.85
N ASP A 48 -1.12 -7.98 16.31
CA ASP A 48 -0.27 -8.48 15.25
C ASP A 48 0.90 -9.27 15.86
N PRO A 49 0.92 -10.61 15.72
CA PRO A 49 2.00 -11.42 16.28
C PRO A 49 3.35 -11.20 15.59
N ASP A 50 3.33 -10.62 14.38
CA ASP A 50 4.52 -10.29 13.63
C ASP A 50 5.05 -8.87 13.95
N ASN A 51 4.32 -8.11 14.77
CA ASN A 51 4.71 -6.77 15.19
C ASN A 51 5.61 -6.82 16.43
N TYR A 52 6.91 -6.67 16.23
CA TYR A 52 7.93 -6.67 17.27
C TYR A 52 7.74 -5.59 18.35
N LEU A 53 6.93 -4.57 18.09
CA LEU A 53 6.63 -3.52 19.08
C LEU A 53 5.40 -3.83 19.95
N ILE A 54 4.60 -4.83 19.58
CA ILE A 54 3.55 -5.38 20.44
C ILE A 54 4.13 -6.49 21.32
N LEU A 55 4.87 -7.40 20.68
CA LEU A 55 5.56 -8.50 21.33
C LEU A 55 7.06 -8.30 21.14
N MET A 56 7.73 -7.71 22.11
CA MET A 56 9.17 -7.54 22.03
C MET A 56 9.88 -8.80 22.56
N PRO A 57 10.35 -9.69 21.67
CA PRO A 57 11.13 -10.84 22.10
C PRO A 57 12.51 -10.42 22.56
N GLN A 58 13.20 -11.32 23.25
CA GLN A 58 14.59 -11.17 23.64
C GLN A 58 15.46 -10.76 22.44
N GLY A 59 16.35 -9.79 22.63
CA GLY A 59 17.30 -9.34 21.62
C GLY A 59 16.77 -8.26 20.64
N VAL A 60 15.49 -7.92 20.64
CA VAL A 60 14.95 -6.84 19.79
C VAL A 60 15.65 -5.51 20.01
N VAL A 61 16.05 -5.22 21.24
CA VAL A 61 16.79 -3.99 21.58
C VAL A 61 18.12 -3.95 20.83
N ASP A 62 18.86 -5.04 20.83
CA ASP A 62 20.17 -5.13 20.17
C ASP A 62 20.03 -5.10 18.64
N GLU A 63 19.03 -5.80 18.11
CA GLU A 63 18.72 -5.75 16.68
C GLU A 63 18.35 -4.35 16.23
N PHE A 64 17.51 -3.65 16.99
CA PHE A 64 17.06 -2.31 16.66
C PHE A 64 18.20 -1.29 16.57
N ILE A 65 19.26 -1.46 17.36
CA ILE A 65 20.47 -0.61 17.30
C ILE A 65 21.09 -0.67 15.91
N LEU A 66 21.18 -1.86 15.33
CA LEU A 66 21.86 -2.12 14.07
C LEU A 66 21.00 -1.76 12.83
N VAL A 67 19.72 -1.56 13.02
CA VAL A 67 18.78 -1.24 11.93
C VAL A 67 19.08 0.16 11.38
N LYS A 68 19.01 0.31 10.04
CA LYS A 68 19.19 1.59 9.37
C LYS A 68 18.06 2.57 9.71
N PRO A 69 18.31 3.89 9.70
CA PRO A 69 17.27 4.89 9.99
C PRO A 69 15.98 4.74 9.17
N THR A 70 16.11 4.39 7.89
CA THR A 70 14.96 4.14 7.00
C THR A 70 14.11 2.96 7.44
N ASP A 71 14.75 1.88 7.89
CA ASP A 71 14.05 0.69 8.33
C ASP A 71 13.47 0.86 9.73
N LYS A 72 14.14 1.64 10.61
CA LYS A 72 13.59 2.07 11.90
C LYS A 72 12.25 2.80 11.72
N LEU A 73 12.19 3.72 10.74
CA LEU A 73 10.93 4.42 10.43
C LEU A 73 9.85 3.45 9.96
N LYS A 74 10.19 2.50 9.08
CA LYS A 74 9.25 1.47 8.61
C LYS A 74 8.68 0.64 9.77
N MET A 75 9.54 0.18 10.66
CA MET A 75 9.11 -0.58 11.84
C MET A 75 8.11 0.20 12.70
N VAL A 76 8.35 1.51 12.87
CA VAL A 76 7.43 2.39 13.61
C VAL A 76 6.10 2.57 12.85
N GLU A 77 6.16 2.80 11.54
CA GLU A 77 4.97 2.92 10.70
C GLU A 77 4.10 1.66 10.70
N GLU A 78 4.75 0.48 10.62
CA GLU A 78 4.08 -0.82 10.70
C GLU A 78 3.43 -1.03 12.06
N ALA A 79 4.17 -0.73 13.13
CA ALA A 79 3.67 -0.86 14.50
C ALA A 79 2.45 0.00 14.78
N LEU A 80 2.41 1.19 14.21
CA LEU A 80 1.32 2.14 14.35
C LEU A 80 0.18 1.90 13.34
N GLY A 81 0.35 0.94 12.41
CA GLY A 81 -0.64 0.62 11.39
C GLY A 81 -0.78 1.69 10.30
N VAL A 82 0.24 2.53 10.10
CA VAL A 82 0.24 3.63 9.12
C VAL A 82 1.12 3.37 7.90
N ALA A 83 1.82 2.24 7.85
CA ALA A 83 2.73 1.85 6.76
C ALA A 83 2.06 1.91 5.37
N ALA A 84 0.79 1.53 5.27
CA ALA A 84 0.05 1.57 4.02
C ALA A 84 -0.03 2.96 3.38
N ILE A 85 0.07 4.03 4.17
CA ILE A 85 0.03 5.42 3.65
C ILE A 85 1.31 5.70 2.87
N ARG A 86 2.47 5.32 3.43
CA ARG A 86 3.76 5.44 2.75
C ARG A 86 3.86 4.54 1.53
N GLU A 87 3.43 3.28 1.64
CA GLU A 87 3.43 2.33 0.53
C GLU A 87 2.61 2.86 -0.66
N ASN A 88 1.40 3.33 -0.41
CA ASN A 88 0.55 3.93 -1.43
C ASN A 88 1.18 5.18 -2.07
N LEU A 89 1.96 5.95 -1.30
CA LEU A 89 2.70 7.10 -1.82
C LEU A 89 3.87 6.67 -2.71
N LEU A 90 4.63 5.66 -2.28
CA LEU A 90 5.73 5.10 -3.08
C LEU A 90 5.23 4.44 -4.36
N GLU A 91 4.14 3.71 -4.31
CA GLU A 91 3.48 3.17 -5.51
C GLU A 91 3.04 4.26 -6.48
N ALA A 92 2.53 5.38 -5.96
CA ALA A 92 2.16 6.51 -6.80
C ALA A 92 3.40 7.16 -7.45
N ARG A 93 4.52 7.28 -6.72
CA ARG A 93 5.81 7.73 -7.27
C ARG A 93 6.30 6.79 -8.38
N HIS A 94 6.30 5.48 -8.13
CA HIS A 94 6.67 4.51 -9.18
C HIS A 94 5.79 4.57 -10.42
N ARG A 95 4.50 4.87 -10.25
CA ARG A 95 3.60 5.11 -11.39
C ARG A 95 3.99 6.39 -12.14
N LEU A 96 4.35 7.44 -11.41
CA LEU A 96 4.82 8.68 -12.03
C LEU A 96 6.10 8.47 -12.84
N ASP A 97 7.07 7.72 -12.30
CA ASP A 97 8.33 7.43 -13.02
C ASP A 97 8.08 6.69 -14.33
N LYS A 98 7.13 5.74 -14.34
CA LYS A 98 6.69 5.07 -15.57
C LYS A 98 6.05 6.05 -16.54
N ILE A 99 5.16 6.92 -16.05
CA ILE A 99 4.51 7.95 -16.87
C ILE A 99 5.55 8.91 -17.46
N LEU A 100 6.55 9.34 -16.68
CA LEU A 100 7.64 10.20 -17.14
C LEU A 100 8.51 9.52 -18.20
N THR A 101 8.79 8.23 -18.02
CA THR A 101 9.50 7.42 -19.00
C THR A 101 8.69 7.31 -20.30
N GLU A 102 7.41 7.03 -20.20
CA GLU A 102 6.51 6.98 -21.35
C GLU A 102 6.41 8.36 -22.04
N GLU A 103 6.28 9.44 -21.27
CA GLU A 103 6.25 10.82 -21.79
C GLU A 103 7.52 11.11 -22.60
N SER A 104 8.70 10.78 -22.06
CA SER A 104 9.98 10.96 -22.76
C SER A 104 10.06 10.14 -24.04
N GLN A 105 9.64 8.87 -23.98
CA GLN A 105 9.63 7.98 -25.16
C GLN A 105 8.72 8.52 -26.27
N TYR A 106 7.50 8.95 -25.91
CA TYR A 106 6.58 9.52 -26.88
C TYR A 106 7.07 10.87 -27.42
N GLN A 107 7.73 11.68 -26.59
CA GLN A 107 8.34 12.93 -27.06
C GLN A 107 9.46 12.66 -28.08
N ASP A 108 10.32 11.67 -27.82
CA ASP A 108 11.37 11.25 -28.77
C ASP A 108 10.78 10.68 -30.07
N LEU A 109 9.70 9.91 -29.96
CA LEU A 109 8.97 9.39 -31.12
C LEU A 109 8.35 10.52 -31.95
N ILE A 110 7.77 11.52 -31.30
CA ILE A 110 7.21 12.71 -31.93
C ILE A 110 8.33 13.48 -32.68
N ASN A 111 9.48 13.71 -32.01
CA ASN A 111 10.59 14.43 -32.61
C ASN A 111 11.10 13.70 -33.87
N LYS A 112 11.31 12.39 -33.78
CA LYS A 112 11.74 11.56 -34.91
C LYS A 112 10.71 11.51 -36.04
N ALA A 113 9.41 11.41 -35.67
CA ALA A 113 8.31 11.43 -36.63
C ALA A 113 8.23 12.79 -37.35
N THR A 114 8.42 13.90 -36.62
CA THR A 114 8.41 15.25 -37.16
C THR A 114 9.59 15.45 -38.12
N GLU A 115 10.82 15.06 -37.73
CA GLU A 115 11.98 15.14 -38.62
C GLU A 115 11.79 14.32 -39.91
N SER A 116 11.18 13.14 -39.77
CA SER A 116 10.91 12.30 -40.94
C SER A 116 9.80 12.90 -41.80
N LEU A 117 8.76 13.46 -41.16
CA LEU A 117 7.68 14.12 -41.86
C LEU A 117 8.17 15.32 -42.70
N ASP A 118 9.04 16.16 -42.12
CA ASP A 118 9.57 17.33 -42.81
C ASP A 118 10.42 16.94 -44.04
N LYS A 119 11.20 15.86 -43.97
CA LYS A 119 11.96 15.32 -45.09
C LYS A 119 11.09 14.82 -46.23
N TRP A 120 9.96 14.18 -45.90
CA TRP A 120 9.08 13.58 -46.90
C TRP A 120 7.97 14.54 -47.38
N LYS A 121 7.82 15.67 -46.71
CA LYS A 121 6.80 16.66 -47.04
C LYS A 121 6.92 17.20 -48.46
N ASP A 122 8.14 17.57 -48.87
CA ASP A 122 8.41 18.10 -50.22
C ASP A 122 8.10 17.07 -51.30
N GLU A 123 8.46 15.80 -51.07
CA GLU A 123 8.17 14.72 -52.02
C GLU A 123 6.69 14.34 -52.02
N TYR A 124 6.05 14.39 -50.84
CA TYR A 124 4.62 14.20 -50.67
C TYR A 124 3.85 15.32 -51.34
N ASP A 125 4.24 16.58 -51.15
CA ASP A 125 3.57 17.74 -51.77
C ASP A 125 3.61 17.64 -53.30
N LYS A 126 4.72 17.20 -53.85
CA LYS A 126 4.84 16.88 -55.29
C LYS A 126 3.91 15.72 -55.67
N LEU A 127 3.85 14.65 -54.88
CA LEU A 127 3.00 13.51 -55.15
C LEU A 127 1.53 13.84 -54.99
N VAL A 128 1.16 14.59 -53.90
CA VAL A 128 -0.21 15.05 -53.68
C VAL A 128 -0.68 15.97 -54.80
N MET A 129 0.19 16.90 -55.25
CA MET A 129 -0.10 17.69 -56.44
C MET A 129 -0.32 16.80 -57.66
N ALA A 130 0.53 15.80 -57.87
CA ALA A 130 0.41 14.89 -59.02
C ALA A 130 -0.76 13.95 -58.92
N ARG A 131 -1.11 13.45 -57.71
CA ARG A 131 -2.27 12.58 -57.45
C ARG A 131 -3.57 13.36 -57.28
N ASN A 132 -3.55 14.52 -56.64
CA ASN A 132 -4.73 15.39 -56.64
C ASN A 132 -5.15 15.72 -58.05
N LEU A 133 -4.19 15.88 -58.92
CA LEU A 133 -4.47 16.07 -60.34
C LEU A 133 -4.94 14.79 -61.05
N LYS A 134 -4.49 13.59 -60.61
CA LYS A 134 -4.95 12.30 -61.14
C LYS A 134 -6.18 11.76 -60.47
N GLN A 135 -6.30 11.93 -59.14
CA GLN A 135 -7.39 11.38 -58.32
C GLN A 135 -8.55 12.36 -58.11
N GLN A 136 -8.35 13.66 -58.42
CA GLN A 136 -9.48 14.57 -58.60
C GLN A 136 -10.53 13.97 -59.57
N LEU A 137 -10.10 13.04 -60.38
CA LEU A 137 -10.93 12.40 -61.39
C LEU A 137 -11.73 11.16 -60.92
N GLU A 138 -11.20 10.38 -60.03
CA GLU A 138 -11.81 9.03 -59.82
C GLU A 138 -12.23 8.69 -58.38
N ALA A 139 -11.66 9.23 -57.35
CA ALA A 139 -11.76 8.54 -56.07
C ALA A 139 -11.97 9.36 -54.81
N LEU A 140 -12.10 10.70 -54.87
CA LEU A 140 -12.18 11.55 -53.66
C LEU A 140 -13.32 11.16 -52.71
N ASN A 141 -14.44 10.68 -53.21
CA ASN A 141 -15.56 10.29 -52.38
C ASN A 141 -15.41 8.89 -51.77
N ALA A 142 -14.84 7.92 -52.53
CA ALA A 142 -14.67 6.56 -52.02
C ALA A 142 -13.57 6.49 -50.98
N GLU A 143 -12.49 7.23 -51.21
CA GLU A 143 -11.32 7.24 -50.30
C GLU A 143 -11.63 7.90 -48.95
N LEU A 144 -12.42 8.95 -48.92
CA LEU A 144 -12.84 9.62 -47.69
C LEU A 144 -13.70 8.71 -46.80
N GLU A 145 -14.68 8.01 -47.45
CA GLU A 145 -15.56 7.07 -46.73
C GLU A 145 -14.80 5.91 -46.13
N TRP A 146 -13.83 5.34 -46.87
CA TRP A 146 -12.98 4.27 -46.40
C TRP A 146 -12.04 4.74 -45.26
N SER A 147 -11.51 5.94 -45.33
CA SER A 147 -10.68 6.52 -44.29
C SER A 147 -11.43 6.72 -42.97
N MET A 148 -12.69 7.18 -43.03
CA MET A 148 -13.54 7.34 -41.86
C MET A 148 -13.87 5.98 -41.19
N LEU A 149 -14.19 4.98 -42.02
CA LEU A 149 -14.48 3.64 -41.54
C LEU A 149 -13.30 3.04 -40.77
N PHE A 150 -12.11 3.18 -41.35
CA PHE A 150 -10.90 2.64 -40.71
C PHE A 150 -10.58 3.34 -39.38
N LYS A 151 -10.76 4.66 -39.31
CA LYS A 151 -10.56 5.43 -38.09
C LYS A 151 -11.52 5.00 -37.00
N LEU A 152 -12.79 4.76 -37.34
CA LEU A 152 -13.79 4.27 -36.40
C LEU A 152 -13.50 2.84 -35.95
N GLU A 153 -13.12 1.95 -36.87
CA GLU A 153 -12.74 0.56 -36.55
C GLU A 153 -11.49 0.49 -35.66
N LYS A 154 -10.49 1.32 -35.93
CA LYS A 154 -9.28 1.41 -35.11
C LYS A 154 -9.56 1.98 -33.71
N SER A 155 -10.46 2.98 -33.63
CA SER A 155 -10.89 3.52 -32.35
C SER A 155 -11.63 2.47 -31.52
N LEU A 156 -12.49 1.67 -32.18
CA LEU A 156 -13.20 0.56 -31.55
C LEU A 156 -12.24 -0.51 -31.02
N GLN A 157 -11.25 -0.89 -31.82
CA GLN A 157 -10.25 -1.88 -31.41
C GLN A 157 -9.46 -1.43 -30.17
N SER A 158 -9.00 -0.18 -30.17
CA SER A 158 -8.24 0.39 -29.04
C SER A 158 -9.03 0.40 -27.74
N ILE A 159 -10.34 0.71 -27.82
CA ILE A 159 -11.20 0.71 -26.63
C ILE A 159 -11.48 -0.73 -26.16
N ASN A 160 -11.69 -1.68 -27.09
CA ASN A 160 -11.90 -3.08 -26.75
C ASN A 160 -10.70 -3.69 -26.02
N GLU A 161 -9.48 -3.40 -26.47
CA GLU A 161 -8.26 -3.85 -25.79
C GLU A 161 -8.12 -3.27 -24.37
N ARG A 162 -8.55 -2.00 -24.21
CA ARG A 162 -8.55 -1.34 -22.90
C ARG A 162 -9.57 -1.98 -21.94
N VAL A 163 -10.78 -2.29 -22.44
CA VAL A 163 -11.80 -2.97 -21.65
C VAL A 163 -11.37 -4.36 -21.23
N SER A 164 -10.73 -5.12 -22.12
CA SER A 164 -10.22 -6.47 -21.79
C SER A 164 -9.23 -6.44 -20.63
N ARG A 165 -8.28 -5.51 -20.66
CA ARG A 165 -7.30 -5.34 -19.56
C ARG A 165 -7.98 -4.96 -18.24
N LEU A 166 -8.92 -4.02 -18.28
CA LEU A 166 -9.65 -3.62 -17.07
C LEU A 166 -10.48 -4.76 -16.47
N ILE A 167 -11.02 -5.66 -17.31
CA ILE A 167 -11.75 -6.86 -16.85
C ILE A 167 -10.80 -7.85 -16.17
N GLU A 168 -9.62 -8.08 -16.71
CA GLU A 168 -8.63 -8.95 -16.07
C GLU A 168 -8.19 -8.41 -14.69
N GLU A 169 -7.90 -7.11 -14.61
CA GLU A 169 -7.56 -6.44 -13.35
C GLU A 169 -8.73 -6.52 -12.35
N LEU A 170 -9.95 -6.29 -12.80
CA LEU A 170 -11.16 -6.36 -11.98
C LEU A 170 -11.36 -7.77 -11.40
N ASN A 171 -11.19 -8.82 -12.23
CA ASN A 171 -11.32 -10.22 -11.78
C ASN A 171 -10.25 -10.55 -10.72
N SER A 172 -9.02 -10.12 -10.93
CA SER A 172 -7.95 -10.26 -9.94
C SER A 172 -8.29 -9.55 -8.62
N MET A 173 -8.81 -8.31 -8.70
CA MET A 173 -9.22 -7.56 -7.51
C MET A 173 -10.44 -8.17 -6.82
N LYS A 174 -11.42 -8.71 -7.54
CA LYS A 174 -12.58 -9.42 -6.97
C LYS A 174 -12.13 -10.69 -6.24
N SER A 175 -11.27 -11.50 -6.86
CA SER A 175 -10.71 -12.68 -6.21
C SER A 175 -9.96 -12.31 -4.92
N LYS A 176 -9.20 -11.21 -4.94
CA LYS A 176 -8.52 -10.70 -3.75
C LYS A 176 -9.50 -10.16 -2.70
N SER A 177 -10.56 -9.49 -3.11
CA SER A 177 -11.62 -8.99 -2.21
C SER A 177 -12.37 -10.14 -1.54
N ASP A 178 -12.72 -11.19 -2.30
CA ASP A 178 -13.38 -12.39 -1.78
C ASP A 178 -12.49 -13.12 -0.77
N SER A 179 -11.20 -13.29 -1.10
CA SER A 179 -10.21 -13.85 -0.20
C SER A 179 -10.06 -13.02 1.08
N LEU A 180 -9.96 -11.69 0.99
CA LEU A 180 -9.89 -10.79 2.15
C LEU A 180 -11.16 -10.82 2.99
N SER A 181 -12.33 -10.94 2.35
CA SER A 181 -13.63 -11.05 3.02
C SER A 181 -13.77 -12.38 3.78
N GLU A 182 -13.33 -13.48 3.17
CA GLU A 182 -13.32 -14.80 3.81
C GLU A 182 -12.34 -14.84 4.99
N GLN A 183 -11.17 -14.24 4.81
CA GLN A 183 -10.20 -13.99 5.86
C GLN A 183 -10.83 -13.17 7.01
N LEU A 184 -11.49 -12.05 6.69
CA LEU A 184 -12.21 -11.20 7.66
C LEU A 184 -13.24 -12.00 8.47
N ASN A 185 -13.97 -12.86 7.80
CA ASN A 185 -14.98 -13.73 8.41
C ASN A 185 -14.36 -14.79 9.34
N GLY A 186 -13.23 -15.39 8.94
CA GLY A 186 -12.49 -16.35 9.76
C GLY A 186 -11.95 -15.73 11.06
N MET A 187 -11.33 -14.56 10.93
CA MET A 187 -10.79 -13.77 12.05
C MET A 187 -11.89 -13.34 13.04
N SER A 188 -13.08 -12.97 12.52
CA SER A 188 -14.25 -12.62 13.34
C SER A 188 -14.72 -13.77 14.25
N ARG A 189 -14.64 -15.02 13.76
CA ARG A 189 -15.02 -16.20 14.55
C ARG A 189 -14.05 -16.45 15.70
N ALA A 190 -12.74 -16.45 15.42
CA ALA A 190 -11.73 -16.75 16.42
C ALA A 190 -11.62 -15.66 17.51
N MET A 191 -11.93 -14.39 17.17
CA MET A 191 -11.98 -13.33 18.18
C MET A 191 -13.10 -13.56 19.22
N LYS A 192 -14.31 -13.98 18.78
CA LYS A 192 -15.37 -14.32 19.71
C LYS A 192 -14.95 -15.43 20.68
N GLU A 193 -14.26 -16.46 20.15
CA GLU A 193 -13.75 -17.56 20.96
C GLU A 193 -12.72 -17.10 21.99
N SER A 194 -11.84 -16.16 21.59
CA SER A 194 -10.86 -15.56 22.51
C SER A 194 -11.53 -14.75 23.61
N ILE A 195 -12.56 -13.98 23.27
CA ILE A 195 -13.33 -13.18 24.23
C ILE A 195 -14.11 -14.11 25.18
N ASP A 196 -14.75 -15.16 24.68
CA ASP A 196 -15.46 -16.14 25.51
C ASP A 196 -14.52 -16.85 26.49
N LYS A 197 -13.29 -17.19 26.02
CA LYS A 197 -12.25 -17.78 26.87
C LYS A 197 -11.79 -16.79 27.94
N ALA A 198 -11.50 -15.54 27.56
CA ALA A 198 -11.10 -14.49 28.50
C ALA A 198 -12.18 -14.23 29.55
N SER A 199 -13.46 -14.21 29.16
CA SER A 199 -14.59 -14.06 30.11
C SER A 199 -14.67 -15.22 31.11
N ARG A 200 -14.47 -16.47 30.65
CA ARG A 200 -14.43 -17.64 31.54
C ARG A 200 -13.25 -17.58 32.52
N LEU A 201 -12.06 -17.21 32.00
CA LEU A 201 -10.87 -17.04 32.85
C LEU A 201 -11.06 -15.90 33.86
N ALA A 202 -11.68 -14.79 33.46
CA ALA A 202 -12.06 -13.71 34.39
C ALA A 202 -12.98 -14.21 35.52
N ALA A 203 -13.99 -14.99 35.17
CA ALA A 203 -14.91 -15.56 36.18
C ALA A 203 -14.19 -16.51 37.17
N LEU A 204 -13.17 -17.25 36.71
CA LEU A 204 -12.35 -18.11 37.56
C LEU A 204 -11.34 -17.27 38.39
N ALA A 205 -10.70 -16.29 37.79
CA ALA A 205 -9.82 -15.35 38.48
C ALA A 205 -10.55 -14.58 39.60
N PHE A 206 -11.80 -14.15 39.36
CA PHE A 206 -12.68 -13.57 40.41
C PHE A 206 -12.97 -14.52 41.59
N LYS A 207 -12.86 -15.82 41.36
CA LYS A 207 -13.00 -16.85 42.44
C LYS A 207 -11.67 -17.14 43.15
N GLY A 208 -10.60 -16.40 42.84
CA GLY A 208 -9.31 -16.51 43.53
C GLY A 208 -8.33 -17.46 42.86
N ASP A 209 -8.57 -17.86 41.64
CA ASP A 209 -7.63 -18.71 40.89
C ASP A 209 -6.54 -17.84 40.19
N GLU A 210 -5.39 -17.75 40.83
CA GLU A 210 -4.24 -16.93 40.35
C GLU A 210 -3.68 -17.38 39.02
N LYS A 211 -3.75 -18.67 38.70
CA LYS A 211 -3.33 -19.19 37.40
C LYS A 211 -4.25 -18.68 36.29
N SER A 212 -5.55 -18.69 36.57
CA SER A 212 -6.56 -18.15 35.65
C SER A 212 -6.38 -16.65 35.42
N LEU A 213 -5.83 -15.90 36.37
CA LEU A 213 -5.53 -14.47 36.17
C LEU A 213 -4.35 -14.25 35.24
N SER A 214 -3.27 -15.04 35.37
CA SER A 214 -2.14 -15.00 34.45
C SER A 214 -2.55 -15.36 33.02
N ASP A 215 -3.34 -16.42 32.88
CA ASP A 215 -3.86 -16.87 31.58
C ASP A 215 -4.84 -15.85 30.98
N LEU A 216 -5.61 -15.15 31.82
CA LEU A 216 -6.47 -14.04 31.39
C LEU A 216 -5.65 -12.88 30.85
N ILE A 217 -4.58 -12.51 31.53
CA ILE A 217 -3.66 -11.45 31.09
C ILE A 217 -3.03 -11.79 29.74
N GLY A 218 -2.63 -13.03 29.53
CA GLY A 218 -2.16 -13.53 28.22
C GLY A 218 -3.25 -13.44 27.15
N GLY A 219 -4.42 -13.96 27.47
CA GLY A 219 -5.56 -13.98 26.53
C GLY A 219 -6.08 -12.60 26.13
N LEU A 220 -6.00 -11.60 27.01
CA LEU A 220 -6.40 -10.23 26.69
C LEU A 220 -5.39 -9.56 25.76
N LYS A 221 -4.10 -9.87 25.90
CA LYS A 221 -3.05 -9.43 24.96
C LYS A 221 -3.23 -10.05 23.56
N ASP A 222 -3.63 -11.33 23.52
CA ASP A 222 -3.93 -11.99 22.23
C ASP A 222 -5.16 -11.36 21.54
N ILE A 223 -6.15 -10.91 22.29
CA ILE A 223 -7.34 -10.20 21.78
C ILE A 223 -6.94 -8.84 21.16
N GLU A 224 -6.01 -8.11 21.78
CA GLU A 224 -5.50 -6.82 21.27
C GLU A 224 -4.82 -6.98 19.91
N GLY A 225 -3.92 -7.95 19.76
CA GLY A 225 -3.27 -8.25 18.47
C GLY A 225 -4.26 -8.68 17.39
N GLN A 226 -5.32 -9.40 17.77
CA GLN A 226 -6.41 -9.76 16.85
C GLN A 226 -7.17 -8.53 16.32
N VAL A 227 -7.37 -7.49 17.11
CA VAL A 227 -8.05 -6.23 16.69
C VAL A 227 -7.22 -5.47 15.66
N ASP A 228 -5.92 -5.30 15.91
CA ASP A 228 -5.04 -4.57 14.99
C ASP A 228 -4.93 -5.26 13.62
N GLN A 229 -4.84 -6.58 13.63
CA GLN A 229 -4.86 -7.37 12.41
C GLN A 229 -6.17 -7.19 11.63
N MET A 230 -7.31 -7.23 12.33
CA MET A 230 -8.62 -7.05 11.74
C MET A 230 -8.79 -5.67 11.09
N LEU A 231 -8.29 -4.62 11.74
CA LEU A 231 -8.31 -3.26 11.22
C LEU A 231 -7.46 -3.13 9.94
N SER A 232 -6.29 -3.75 9.91
CA SER A 232 -5.41 -3.76 8.73
C SER A 232 -6.07 -4.46 7.53
N VAL A 233 -6.65 -5.65 7.73
CA VAL A 233 -7.35 -6.38 6.66
C VAL A 233 -8.58 -5.61 6.20
N LYS A 234 -9.35 -5.03 7.13
CA LYS A 234 -10.53 -4.22 6.81
C LYS A 234 -10.14 -2.97 5.99
N GLY A 235 -9.04 -2.32 6.35
CA GLY A 235 -8.48 -1.21 5.57
C GLY A 235 -8.12 -1.63 4.14
N THR A 236 -7.43 -2.78 4.01
CA THR A 236 -7.05 -3.33 2.69
C THR A 236 -8.27 -3.74 1.88
N LEU A 237 -9.29 -4.34 2.52
CA LEU A 237 -10.55 -4.69 1.87
C LEU A 237 -11.28 -3.45 1.35
N SER A 238 -11.42 -2.42 2.18
CA SER A 238 -12.08 -1.16 1.78
C SER A 238 -11.39 -0.49 0.59
N VAL A 239 -10.06 -0.47 0.58
CA VAL A 239 -9.27 0.03 -0.57
C VAL A 239 -9.49 -0.83 -1.81
N THR A 240 -9.54 -2.16 -1.65
CA THR A 240 -9.78 -3.09 -2.75
C THR A 240 -11.20 -2.93 -3.31
N GLU A 241 -12.21 -2.83 -2.46
CA GLU A 241 -13.60 -2.57 -2.84
C GLU A 241 -13.77 -1.23 -3.56
N TYR A 242 -13.08 -0.19 -3.09
CA TYR A 242 -13.06 1.10 -3.77
C TYR A 242 -12.46 0.97 -5.18
N ARG A 243 -11.33 0.27 -5.31
CA ARG A 243 -10.70 0.01 -6.63
C ARG A 243 -11.59 -0.81 -7.55
N ILE A 244 -12.33 -1.79 -7.02
CA ILE A 244 -13.32 -2.57 -7.76
C ILE A 244 -14.40 -1.64 -8.33
N LYS A 245 -14.97 -0.76 -7.52
CA LYS A 245 -15.99 0.21 -7.95
C LYS A 245 -15.49 1.15 -9.04
N GLU A 246 -14.27 1.65 -8.89
CA GLU A 246 -13.63 2.50 -9.92
C GLU A 246 -13.37 1.73 -11.23
N ALA A 247 -12.90 0.49 -11.14
CA ALA A 247 -12.71 -0.36 -12.32
C ALA A 247 -14.04 -0.68 -13.01
N GLU A 248 -15.09 -1.01 -12.24
CA GLU A 248 -16.45 -1.25 -12.78
C GLU A 248 -17.07 -0.03 -13.45
N LYS A 249 -16.82 1.16 -12.88
CA LYS A 249 -17.21 2.43 -13.48
C LYS A 249 -16.49 2.66 -14.81
N GLY A 250 -15.17 2.48 -14.82
CA GLY A 250 -14.34 2.61 -16.02
C GLY A 250 -14.75 1.63 -17.14
N ILE A 251 -15.11 0.40 -16.78
CA ILE A 251 -15.63 -0.58 -17.73
C ILE A 251 -16.96 -0.13 -18.33
N ARG A 252 -17.91 0.32 -17.52
CA ARG A 252 -19.23 0.80 -17.98
C ARG A 252 -19.11 2.00 -18.93
N GLU A 253 -18.26 2.95 -18.61
CA GLU A 253 -18.00 4.13 -19.44
C GLU A 253 -17.43 3.73 -20.81
N ASN A 254 -16.44 2.83 -20.81
CA ASN A 254 -15.85 2.33 -22.06
C ASN A 254 -16.84 1.48 -22.87
N GLN A 255 -17.69 0.67 -22.24
CA GLN A 255 -18.74 -0.13 -22.91
C GLN A 255 -19.77 0.77 -23.62
N SER A 256 -20.16 1.88 -23.00
CA SER A 256 -21.04 2.88 -23.63
C SER A 256 -20.39 3.51 -24.87
N GLN A 257 -19.08 3.78 -24.81
CA GLN A 257 -18.33 4.30 -25.98
C GLN A 257 -18.24 3.27 -27.11
N ILE A 258 -18.04 1.99 -26.78
CA ILE A 258 -18.02 0.88 -27.76
C ILE A 258 -19.35 0.79 -28.50
N GLN A 259 -20.47 0.86 -27.79
CA GLN A 259 -21.79 0.81 -28.41
C GLN A 259 -22.00 1.97 -29.40
N GLY A 260 -21.65 3.20 -29.01
CA GLY A 260 -21.72 4.36 -29.88
C GLY A 260 -20.84 4.25 -31.13
N LEU A 261 -19.60 3.77 -30.98
CA LEU A 261 -18.69 3.58 -32.10
C LEU A 261 -19.13 2.45 -33.05
N THR A 262 -19.67 1.35 -32.50
CA THR A 262 -20.18 0.24 -33.31
C THR A 262 -21.36 0.70 -34.18
N GLN A 263 -22.24 1.51 -33.63
CA GLN A 263 -23.36 2.09 -34.39
C GLN A 263 -22.86 3.04 -35.49
N GLN A 264 -21.87 3.89 -35.20
CA GLN A 264 -21.23 4.76 -36.20
C GLN A 264 -20.56 3.99 -37.34
N ILE A 265 -19.91 2.86 -37.03
CA ILE A 265 -19.28 1.96 -38.01
C ILE A 265 -20.34 1.33 -38.93
N GLU A 266 -21.45 0.86 -38.36
CA GLU A 266 -22.53 0.27 -39.15
C GLU A 266 -23.21 1.32 -40.04
N GLU A 267 -23.44 2.51 -39.50
CA GLU A 267 -23.95 3.65 -40.28
C GLU A 267 -22.99 4.03 -41.41
N GLN A 268 -21.70 4.05 -41.17
CA GLN A 268 -20.67 4.38 -42.18
C GLN A 268 -20.52 3.26 -43.23
N ARG A 269 -20.60 1.99 -42.83
CA ARG A 269 -20.67 0.83 -43.73
C ARG A 269 -21.90 0.86 -44.62
N GLY A 270 -23.04 1.27 -44.08
CA GLY A 270 -24.24 1.46 -44.84
C GLY A 270 -24.12 2.58 -45.91
N ARG A 271 -23.34 3.61 -45.59
CA ARG A 271 -23.03 4.69 -46.54
C ARG A 271 -22.03 4.28 -47.61
N THR A 272 -20.99 3.51 -47.25
CA THR A 272 -19.99 2.99 -48.21
C THR A 272 -20.54 1.89 -49.13
N ARG A 273 -21.63 1.22 -48.76
CA ARG A 273 -22.37 0.26 -49.62
C ARG A 273 -23.48 0.90 -50.40
N GLY A 274 -23.99 1.99 -49.95
CA GLY A 274 -25.10 2.72 -50.55
C GLY A 274 -24.62 3.69 -51.61
N GLU A 275 -25.45 3.88 -52.56
CA GLU A 275 -25.38 4.90 -53.55
C GLU A 275 -24.79 6.23 -53.07
N ARG A 276 -23.94 6.76 -53.91
CA ARG A 276 -23.25 8.05 -53.87
C ARG A 276 -23.85 9.11 -52.95
N PRO A 277 -23.03 9.77 -52.13
CA PRO A 277 -23.41 11.08 -51.68
C PRO A 277 -23.61 11.97 -52.92
N SER A 278 -24.78 12.50 -53.01
CA SER A 278 -25.06 13.50 -54.04
C SER A 278 -24.31 14.78 -53.66
N THR A 279 -23.05 14.84 -54.02
CA THR A 279 -22.33 16.10 -53.97
C THR A 279 -23.04 17.03 -54.96
N GLN A 280 -23.60 18.09 -54.47
CA GLN A 280 -24.23 19.13 -55.25
C GLN A 280 -23.18 19.97 -56.04
N ARG A 281 -22.22 19.29 -56.64
CA ARG A 281 -21.27 19.91 -57.55
C ARG A 281 -21.81 19.75 -58.98
N LEU A 282 -21.85 20.83 -59.70
CA LEU A 282 -22.16 20.81 -61.12
C LEU A 282 -21.10 19.98 -61.85
N GLN A 283 -21.52 19.10 -62.73
CA GLN A 283 -20.66 18.21 -63.52
C GLN A 283 -19.63 18.99 -64.32
N ALA A 284 -19.96 20.20 -64.75
CA ALA A 284 -19.08 21.10 -65.48
C ALA A 284 -17.84 21.56 -64.69
N ASP A 285 -18.02 21.87 -63.41
CA ASP A 285 -16.93 22.30 -62.53
C ASP A 285 -15.92 21.18 -62.32
N ILE A 286 -16.41 19.93 -62.23
CA ILE A 286 -15.58 18.75 -62.10
C ILE A 286 -14.78 18.47 -63.38
N GLU A 287 -15.41 18.65 -64.58
CA GLU A 287 -14.74 18.48 -65.88
C GLU A 287 -13.67 19.55 -66.14
N GLU A 288 -13.85 20.79 -65.67
CA GLU A 288 -12.87 21.84 -65.76
C GLU A 288 -11.67 21.60 -64.85
N GLU A 289 -11.91 21.12 -63.59
CA GLU A 289 -10.85 20.68 -62.69
C GLU A 289 -10.08 19.48 -63.26
N ILE A 290 -10.75 18.54 -63.94
CA ILE A 290 -10.13 17.41 -64.66
C ILE A 290 -9.18 17.89 -65.77
N ARG A 291 -9.60 18.86 -66.56
CA ARG A 291 -8.76 19.43 -67.62
C ARG A 291 -7.55 20.17 -67.10
N ALA A 292 -7.78 20.99 -66.05
CA ALA A 292 -6.69 21.70 -65.37
C ALA A 292 -5.72 20.74 -64.71
N ALA A 293 -6.22 19.68 -64.05
CA ALA A 293 -5.41 18.66 -63.41
C ALA A 293 -4.54 17.85 -64.37
N ASN A 294 -5.10 17.47 -65.55
CA ASN A 294 -4.38 16.77 -66.59
C ASN A 294 -3.27 17.64 -67.19
N ALA A 295 -3.47 18.92 -67.33
CA ALA A 295 -2.48 19.87 -67.85
C ALA A 295 -1.29 20.02 -66.81
N GLN A 296 -1.62 20.12 -65.54
CA GLN A 296 -0.62 20.21 -64.46
C GLN A 296 0.18 18.92 -64.26
N LEU A 297 -0.49 17.75 -64.36
CA LEU A 297 0.14 16.43 -64.30
C LEU A 297 1.22 16.26 -65.37
N LYS A 298 1.02 16.80 -66.56
CA LYS A 298 2.00 16.75 -67.68
C LYS A 298 3.24 17.55 -67.38
N VAL A 299 3.15 18.58 -66.57
CA VAL A 299 4.29 19.44 -66.16
C VAL A 299 5.08 18.83 -65.00
N MET A 300 4.49 18.01 -64.15
CA MET A 300 5.10 17.48 -62.93
C MET A 300 6.11 16.32 -63.14
N GLY A 301 6.07 15.66 -64.27
CA GLY A 301 7.01 14.58 -64.56
C GLY A 301 6.86 13.32 -63.68
N ASN A 302 7.95 12.61 -63.48
CA ASN A 302 7.92 11.38 -62.64
C ASN A 302 7.94 11.75 -61.16
N VAL A 303 6.88 11.39 -60.46
CA VAL A 303 6.73 11.60 -59.02
C VAL A 303 6.79 10.27 -58.32
N ASP A 304 7.52 10.19 -57.21
CA ASP A 304 7.65 8.98 -56.42
C ASP A 304 6.28 8.63 -55.79
N GLN A 305 5.74 7.48 -56.16
CA GLN A 305 4.44 7.03 -55.71
C GLN A 305 4.47 6.52 -54.26
N GLU A 306 5.63 6.23 -53.70
CA GLU A 306 5.76 5.77 -52.32
C GLU A 306 5.83 6.92 -51.31
N ALA A 307 6.18 8.13 -51.73
CA ALA A 307 6.31 9.31 -50.88
C ALA A 307 5.04 9.60 -50.08
N GLU A 308 3.86 9.40 -50.69
CA GLU A 308 2.57 9.58 -49.98
C GLU A 308 2.38 8.58 -48.86
N LYS A 309 2.65 7.30 -49.11
CA LYS A 309 2.47 6.26 -48.11
C LYS A 309 3.38 6.51 -46.89
N ILE A 310 4.62 6.91 -47.16
CA ILE A 310 5.62 7.19 -46.11
C ILE A 310 5.21 8.46 -45.32
N TYR A 311 4.84 9.52 -46.02
CA TYR A 311 4.41 10.77 -45.38
C TYR A 311 3.17 10.56 -44.49
N MET A 312 2.15 9.86 -45.02
CA MET A 312 0.92 9.57 -44.27
C MET A 312 1.21 8.70 -43.06
N GLU A 313 2.06 7.69 -43.20
CA GLU A 313 2.43 6.83 -42.09
C GLU A 313 3.11 7.60 -40.96
N PHE A 314 3.99 8.53 -41.28
CA PHE A 314 4.61 9.39 -40.28
C PHE A 314 3.64 10.40 -39.68
N ARG A 315 2.74 10.96 -40.47
CA ARG A 315 1.71 11.88 -39.98
C ARG A 315 0.72 11.19 -39.02
N ASP A 316 0.22 10.03 -39.43
CA ASP A 316 -0.75 9.27 -38.61
C ASP A 316 -0.10 8.78 -37.31
N LYS A 317 1.20 8.38 -37.38
CA LYS A 317 2.00 8.10 -36.18
C LYS A 317 2.17 9.34 -35.30
N LEU A 318 2.41 10.49 -35.92
CA LEU A 318 2.57 11.74 -35.18
C LEU A 318 1.29 12.12 -34.46
N ASP A 319 0.15 12.06 -35.13
CA ASP A 319 -1.17 12.33 -34.54
C ASP A 319 -1.50 11.34 -33.41
N GLU A 320 -1.21 10.04 -33.64
CA GLU A 320 -1.35 9.00 -32.61
C GLU A 320 -0.47 9.28 -31.40
N TYR A 321 0.80 9.62 -31.64
CA TYR A 321 1.76 9.89 -30.58
C TYR A 321 1.41 11.16 -29.81
N GLN A 322 0.96 12.22 -30.51
CA GLN A 322 0.50 13.45 -29.87
C GLN A 322 -0.75 13.22 -28.99
N GLY A 323 -1.71 12.46 -29.50
CA GLY A 323 -2.89 12.08 -28.72
C GLY A 323 -2.54 11.25 -27.48
N LYS A 324 -1.61 10.30 -27.62
CA LYS A 324 -1.10 9.52 -26.48
C LYS A 324 -0.33 10.39 -25.49
N LEU A 325 0.51 11.29 -25.99
CA LEU A 325 1.25 12.23 -25.14
C LEU A 325 0.32 13.14 -24.33
N GLU A 326 -0.78 13.60 -24.92
CA GLU A 326 -1.77 14.40 -24.21
C GLU A 326 -2.43 13.63 -23.06
N VAL A 327 -2.80 12.36 -23.30
CA VAL A 327 -3.33 11.47 -22.28
C VAL A 327 -2.30 11.22 -21.17
N ILE A 328 -1.04 10.97 -21.56
CA ILE A 328 0.07 10.76 -20.63
C ILE A 328 0.29 12.01 -19.77
N LYS A 329 0.31 13.22 -20.37
CA LYS A 329 0.43 14.48 -19.62
C LYS A 329 -0.72 14.67 -18.63
N LYS A 330 -1.93 14.39 -19.03
CA LYS A 330 -3.10 14.45 -18.16
C LYS A 330 -2.98 13.49 -16.96
N ASN A 331 -2.55 12.24 -17.24
CA ASN A 331 -2.32 11.25 -16.20
C ASN A 331 -1.16 11.65 -15.28
N LYS A 332 -0.12 12.27 -15.83
CA LYS A 332 0.99 12.84 -15.05
C LYS A 332 0.49 13.90 -14.06
N ASP A 333 -0.28 14.87 -14.53
CA ASP A 333 -0.78 15.96 -13.69
C ASP A 333 -1.70 15.45 -12.58
N ILE A 334 -2.57 14.50 -12.88
CA ILE A 334 -3.42 13.84 -11.88
C ILE A 334 -2.55 13.10 -10.86
N THR A 335 -1.59 12.30 -11.33
CA THR A 335 -0.72 11.51 -10.46
C THR A 335 0.16 12.41 -9.60
N MET A 336 0.71 13.50 -10.15
CA MET A 336 1.48 14.50 -9.38
C MET A 336 0.61 15.18 -8.31
N GLY A 337 -0.62 15.51 -8.62
CA GLY A 337 -1.58 16.06 -7.65
C GLY A 337 -1.86 15.10 -6.51
N GLU A 338 -2.07 13.82 -6.83
CA GLU A 338 -2.25 12.76 -5.83
C GLU A 338 -1.00 12.57 -4.95
N ILE A 339 0.19 12.52 -5.57
CA ILE A 339 1.46 12.37 -4.84
C ILE A 339 1.66 13.54 -3.89
N LYS A 340 1.44 14.77 -4.36
CA LYS A 340 1.56 15.96 -3.51
C LYS A 340 0.66 15.88 -2.29
N LYS A 341 -0.62 15.58 -2.50
CA LYS A 341 -1.60 15.44 -1.42
C LYS A 341 -1.21 14.34 -0.43
N ARG A 342 -0.89 13.14 -0.93
CA ARG A 342 -0.50 12.00 -0.09
C ARG A 342 0.82 12.26 0.64
N SER A 343 1.76 12.96 0.01
CA SER A 343 3.04 13.34 0.65
C SER A 343 2.83 14.32 1.79
N GLU A 344 1.95 15.31 1.63
CA GLU A 344 1.60 16.27 2.68
C GLU A 344 0.86 15.57 3.84
N GLU A 345 -0.08 14.67 3.54
CA GLU A 345 -0.79 13.87 4.52
C GLU A 345 0.17 12.96 5.31
N TRP A 346 1.05 12.23 4.63
CA TRP A 346 2.04 11.37 5.26
C TRP A 346 3.01 12.19 6.13
N ARG A 347 3.55 13.30 5.61
CA ARG A 347 4.48 14.18 6.34
C ARG A 347 3.83 14.75 7.59
N SER A 348 2.62 15.28 7.47
CA SER A 348 1.87 15.83 8.60
C SER A 348 1.61 14.77 9.67
N LEU A 349 1.21 13.58 9.25
CA LEU A 349 0.98 12.44 10.14
C LEU A 349 2.28 12.04 10.85
N MET A 350 3.39 11.90 10.09
CA MET A 350 4.67 11.49 10.65
C MET A 350 5.24 12.51 11.62
N ARG A 351 5.22 13.79 11.26
CA ARG A 351 5.66 14.87 12.17
C ARG A 351 4.89 14.84 13.50
N ASN A 352 3.57 14.76 13.42
CA ASN A 352 2.73 14.72 14.62
C ASN A 352 3.00 13.46 15.46
N THR A 353 3.11 12.31 14.80
CA THR A 353 3.38 11.04 15.46
C THR A 353 4.75 11.01 16.11
N ILE A 354 5.79 11.42 15.38
CA ILE A 354 7.16 11.44 15.91
C ILE A 354 7.32 12.50 17.00
N SER A 355 6.63 13.64 16.92
CA SER A 355 6.61 14.63 18.02
C SER A 355 6.07 14.02 19.31
N LYS A 356 4.94 13.32 19.25
CA LYS A 356 4.35 12.65 20.42
C LYS A 356 5.26 11.55 20.97
N ILE A 357 5.84 10.73 20.08
CA ILE A 357 6.80 9.71 20.49
C ILE A 357 8.03 10.35 21.15
N ASN A 358 8.54 11.45 20.61
CA ASN A 358 9.68 12.18 21.14
C ASN A 358 9.38 12.75 22.55
N GLU A 359 8.20 13.33 22.76
CA GLU A 359 7.77 13.79 24.08
C GLU A 359 7.79 12.64 25.09
N ARG A 360 7.16 11.51 24.71
CA ARG A 360 7.09 10.32 25.57
C ARG A 360 8.46 9.70 25.81
N TYR A 361 9.29 9.65 24.79
CA TYR A 361 10.67 9.20 24.88
C TYR A 361 11.48 10.02 25.91
N ASN A 362 11.36 11.36 25.84
CA ASN A 362 12.00 12.24 26.80
C ASN A 362 11.50 12.06 28.23
N GLU A 363 10.18 11.85 28.41
CA GLU A 363 9.61 11.56 29.73
C GLU A 363 10.22 10.29 30.35
N ILE A 364 10.33 9.21 29.57
CA ILE A 364 10.89 7.94 30.02
C ILE A 364 12.40 8.10 30.30
N MET A 365 13.12 8.77 29.41
CA MET A 365 14.57 9.03 29.57
C MET A 365 14.88 9.87 30.80
N ALA A 366 14.05 10.88 31.08
CA ALA A 366 14.22 11.74 32.26
C ALA A 366 14.10 10.96 33.59
N GLN A 367 13.26 9.90 33.63
CA GLN A 367 13.14 9.06 34.84
C GLN A 367 14.44 8.32 35.19
N VAL A 368 15.26 8.04 34.19
CA VAL A 368 16.56 7.36 34.35
C VAL A 368 17.73 8.35 34.33
N ASN A 369 17.45 9.66 34.40
CA ASN A 369 18.44 10.75 34.33
C ASN A 369 19.21 10.82 32.99
N PHE A 370 18.57 10.45 31.90
CA PHE A 370 19.04 10.63 30.54
C PHE A 370 18.20 11.66 29.80
N SER A 371 18.73 12.17 28.71
CA SER A 371 18.01 12.99 27.75
C SER A 371 17.96 12.26 26.41
N GLY A 372 16.87 12.38 25.69
CA GLY A 372 16.70 11.72 24.42
C GLY A 372 16.06 12.65 23.40
N LYS A 373 16.27 12.36 22.11
CA LYS A 373 15.60 13.05 21.01
C LYS A 373 15.38 12.08 19.86
N VAL A 374 14.19 12.15 19.29
CA VAL A 374 13.83 11.40 18.07
C VAL A 374 13.68 12.39 16.94
N VAL A 375 14.36 12.16 15.83
CA VAL A 375 14.35 13.04 14.66
C VAL A 375 13.91 12.26 13.43
N LEU A 376 12.93 12.82 12.74
CA LEU A 376 12.56 12.38 11.40
C LEU A 376 13.51 13.04 10.41
N GLU A 377 14.32 12.25 9.71
CA GLU A 377 15.23 12.70 8.68
C GLU A 377 14.60 12.54 7.29
N ASN A 378 14.97 13.40 6.36
CA ASN A 378 14.54 13.38 4.97
C ASN A 378 13.00 13.31 4.78
N GLU A 379 12.26 14.04 5.59
CA GLU A 379 10.80 14.03 5.56
C GLU A 379 10.17 14.47 4.23
N ASP A 380 10.94 15.17 3.39
CA ASP A 380 10.53 15.56 2.04
C ASP A 380 10.69 14.44 1.01
N ASP A 381 11.48 13.42 1.35
CA ASP A 381 11.67 12.23 0.54
C ASP A 381 11.20 10.96 1.26
N PRO A 382 9.94 10.54 1.09
CA PRO A 382 9.39 9.36 1.74
C PRO A 382 10.15 8.07 1.46
N GLU A 383 10.90 7.98 0.38
CA GLU A 383 11.69 6.80 0.04
C GLU A 383 12.91 6.68 0.96
N ASN A 384 13.60 7.79 1.19
CA ASN A 384 14.82 7.89 2.01
C ASN A 384 14.56 8.47 3.40
N ALA A 385 13.30 8.71 3.75
CA ALA A 385 12.93 9.15 5.08
C ALA A 385 13.36 8.12 6.12
N GLY A 386 13.92 8.59 7.22
CA GLY A 386 14.45 7.73 8.28
C GLY A 386 14.22 8.31 9.67
N LEU A 387 14.35 7.45 10.66
CA LEU A 387 14.25 7.81 12.06
C LEU A 387 15.61 7.71 12.71
N ARG A 388 16.09 8.83 13.26
CA ARG A 388 17.32 8.85 14.03
C ARG A 388 17.06 9.16 15.50
N LEU A 389 17.67 8.36 16.34
CA LEU A 389 17.61 8.51 17.79
C LEU A 389 18.88 9.19 18.29
N TYR A 390 18.71 10.03 19.26
CA TYR A 390 19.79 10.66 20.01
C TYR A 390 19.57 10.42 21.49
N ALA A 391 20.65 10.25 22.23
CA ALA A 391 20.60 10.21 23.68
C ALA A 391 21.87 10.78 24.30
N SER A 392 21.76 11.16 25.55
CA SER A 392 22.90 11.57 26.38
C SER A 392 22.65 11.19 27.82
N SER A 393 23.73 10.90 28.57
CA SER A 393 23.71 10.89 30.03
C SER A 393 23.55 12.30 30.56
N ALA A 394 23.07 12.45 31.82
CA ALA A 394 22.76 13.75 32.40
C ALA A 394 23.93 14.75 32.32
N GLY A 395 23.68 15.86 31.62
CA GLY A 395 24.65 16.97 31.48
C GLY A 395 25.62 16.85 30.29
N SER A 396 25.47 15.86 29.43
CA SER A 396 26.26 15.69 28.20
C SER A 396 25.47 16.14 26.97
N ASP A 397 26.16 16.40 25.86
CA ASP A 397 25.53 16.69 24.58
C ASP A 397 24.81 15.46 24.02
N LEU A 398 23.72 15.70 23.30
CA LEU A 398 22.98 14.64 22.61
C LEU A 398 23.81 14.09 21.45
N ILE A 399 24.11 12.80 21.50
CA ILE A 399 24.83 12.08 20.45
C ILE A 399 23.92 11.07 19.76
N PRO A 400 24.13 10.79 18.47
CA PRO A 400 23.36 9.75 17.76
C PRO A 400 23.53 8.39 18.45
N LEU A 401 22.44 7.67 18.56
CA LEU A 401 22.44 6.28 19.02
C LEU A 401 22.98 5.38 17.92
N ASP A 402 24.27 5.07 18.01
CA ASP A 402 24.92 4.07 17.18
C ASP A 402 25.78 3.13 18.07
N SER A 403 26.22 2.00 17.49
CA SER A 403 26.95 0.97 18.21
C SER A 403 28.33 1.38 18.74
N PHE A 404 28.79 2.60 18.45
CA PHE A 404 30.15 3.04 18.77
C PHE A 404 30.22 4.20 19.77
N SER A 405 29.10 4.86 20.03
CA SER A 405 29.09 6.15 20.73
C SER A 405 28.76 6.09 22.23
N GLN A 406 28.20 4.97 22.72
CA GLN A 406 27.71 4.84 24.11
C GLN A 406 28.10 3.51 24.75
N SER A 407 28.04 3.44 26.09
CA SER A 407 28.17 2.17 26.79
C SER A 407 26.98 1.25 26.48
N GLY A 408 27.22 -0.09 26.46
CA GLY A 408 26.16 -1.05 26.10
C GLY A 408 24.91 -0.93 26.96
N GLY A 409 25.03 -0.61 28.25
CA GLY A 409 23.90 -0.43 29.16
C GLY A 409 23.10 0.86 28.87
N GLU A 410 23.78 1.97 28.57
CA GLU A 410 23.13 3.24 28.21
C GLU A 410 22.41 3.14 26.88
N LEU A 411 23.04 2.44 25.92
CA LEU A 411 22.49 2.19 24.62
C LEU A 411 21.20 1.35 24.70
N SER A 412 21.26 0.22 25.44
CA SER A 412 20.09 -0.64 25.66
C SER A 412 18.96 0.11 26.39
N ALA A 413 19.29 0.89 27.41
CA ALA A 413 18.31 1.71 28.12
C ALA A 413 17.63 2.73 27.20
N SER A 414 18.41 3.43 26.37
CA SER A 414 17.90 4.45 25.45
C SER A 414 16.99 3.84 24.38
N VAL A 415 17.39 2.70 23.80
CA VAL A 415 16.55 2.00 22.81
C VAL A 415 15.27 1.46 23.44
N THR A 416 15.37 0.85 24.63
CA THR A 416 14.20 0.38 25.37
C THR A 416 13.22 1.52 25.67
N ALA A 417 13.73 2.67 26.11
CA ALA A 417 12.93 3.86 26.35
C ALA A 417 12.16 4.29 25.08
N PHE A 418 12.84 4.27 23.93
CA PHE A 418 12.23 4.58 22.66
C PHE A 418 11.14 3.57 22.26
N LEU A 419 11.43 2.28 22.36
CA LEU A 419 10.48 1.22 22.02
C LEU A 419 9.24 1.30 22.93
N LEU A 420 9.41 1.57 24.22
CA LEU A 420 8.32 1.81 25.14
C LEU A 420 7.51 3.08 24.79
N ALA A 421 8.19 4.14 24.37
CA ALA A 421 7.53 5.35 23.92
C ALA A 421 6.65 5.09 22.69
N VAL A 422 7.14 4.30 21.72
CA VAL A 422 6.34 3.90 20.56
C VAL A 422 5.18 3.01 20.97
N GLN A 423 5.41 2.04 21.86
CA GLN A 423 4.36 1.15 22.37
C GLN A 423 3.18 1.91 22.99
N THR A 424 3.41 3.07 23.57
CA THR A 424 2.32 3.89 24.13
C THR A 424 1.27 4.27 23.09
N TYR A 425 1.68 4.38 21.83
CA TYR A 425 0.81 4.77 20.70
C TYR A 425 0.33 3.59 19.84
N VAL A 426 0.82 2.40 20.12
CA VAL A 426 0.35 1.18 19.45
C VAL A 426 -0.99 0.77 20.06
N VAL A 427 -2.03 0.76 19.23
CA VAL A 427 -3.36 0.33 19.66
C VAL A 427 -3.38 -1.20 19.73
N SER A 428 -3.07 -1.74 20.91
CA SER A 428 -3.07 -3.19 21.14
C SER A 428 -3.61 -3.49 22.54
N PRO A 429 -4.64 -4.36 22.70
CA PRO A 429 -5.14 -4.77 24.03
C PRO A 429 -4.16 -5.67 24.80
N PHE A 430 -3.10 -6.17 24.13
CA PHE A 430 -2.06 -6.97 24.74
C PHE A 430 -0.67 -6.54 24.27
N ARG A 431 0.25 -6.37 25.21
CA ARG A 431 1.66 -6.08 24.93
C ARG A 431 2.54 -6.99 25.75
N ALA A 432 3.71 -7.34 25.24
CA ALA A 432 4.68 -8.13 25.98
C ALA A 432 6.10 -7.64 25.78
N LEU A 433 6.88 -7.75 26.84
CA LEU A 433 8.32 -7.52 26.87
C LEU A 433 9.01 -8.76 27.39
N ASP A 434 9.95 -9.28 26.62
CA ASP A 434 10.73 -10.43 27.02
C ASP A 434 12.20 -10.03 27.20
N GLU A 435 12.70 -10.19 28.43
CA GLU A 435 14.09 -9.96 28.82
C GLU A 435 14.69 -8.61 28.36
N PHE A 436 13.88 -7.57 28.35
CA PHE A 436 14.27 -6.22 27.89
C PHE A 436 15.37 -5.60 28.77
N ASP A 437 15.58 -6.11 29.96
CA ASP A 437 16.40 -5.56 31.05
C ASP A 437 17.73 -6.27 31.27
N VAL A 438 18.08 -7.26 30.43
CA VAL A 438 19.29 -8.13 30.64
C VAL A 438 20.57 -7.33 30.70
N HIS A 439 20.69 -6.28 29.88
CA HIS A 439 21.93 -5.47 29.83
C HIS A 439 21.86 -4.17 30.64
N MET A 440 20.81 -4.00 31.47
CA MET A 440 20.58 -2.76 32.21
C MET A 440 21.16 -2.84 33.63
N ASP A 441 21.64 -1.70 34.12
CA ASP A 441 21.94 -1.50 35.53
C ASP A 441 20.69 -1.73 36.40
N PRO A 442 20.83 -2.37 37.58
CA PRO A 442 19.68 -2.63 38.46
C PRO A 442 18.82 -1.43 38.79
N LEU A 443 19.43 -0.24 39.01
CA LEU A 443 18.69 0.99 39.30
C LEU A 443 17.92 1.51 38.09
N ILE A 444 18.53 1.43 36.92
CA ILE A 444 17.86 1.81 35.65
C ILE A 444 16.70 0.86 35.38
N ARG A 445 16.89 -0.43 35.55
CA ARG A 445 15.86 -1.47 35.38
C ARG A 445 14.62 -1.20 36.25
N GLU A 446 14.84 -0.94 37.55
CA GLU A 446 13.74 -0.67 38.47
C GLU A 446 12.91 0.54 38.06
N LYS A 447 13.58 1.60 37.61
CA LYS A 447 12.90 2.78 37.07
C LYS A 447 12.11 2.47 35.81
N PHE A 448 12.63 1.63 34.91
CA PHE A 448 11.89 1.19 33.71
C PHE A 448 10.66 0.36 34.08
N ILE A 449 10.76 -0.60 34.98
CA ILE A 449 9.62 -1.40 35.44
C ILE A 449 8.53 -0.47 36.03
N LYS A 450 8.94 0.52 36.83
CA LYS A 450 8.04 1.52 37.37
C LYS A 450 7.42 2.37 36.27
N SER A 451 8.21 2.81 35.28
CA SER A 451 7.73 3.56 34.11
C SER A 451 6.70 2.76 33.30
N ILE A 452 6.95 1.47 33.08
CA ILE A 452 6.00 0.56 32.40
C ILE A 452 4.70 0.48 33.20
N TYR A 453 4.79 0.27 34.51
CA TYR A 453 3.61 0.23 35.39
C TYR A 453 2.82 1.54 35.33
N ASP A 454 3.50 2.68 35.43
CA ASP A 454 2.85 3.99 35.35
C ASP A 454 2.19 4.27 33.99
N MET A 455 2.71 3.66 32.93
CA MET A 455 2.10 3.73 31.59
C MET A 455 0.79 2.96 31.50
N ILE A 456 0.75 1.74 32.08
CA ILE A 456 -0.34 0.80 31.87
C ILE A 456 -1.44 0.87 32.92
N LYS A 457 -1.18 1.40 34.12
CA LYS A 457 -2.13 1.44 35.23
C LYS A 457 -3.47 2.11 34.91
N ASN A 458 -3.52 2.96 33.87
CA ASN A 458 -4.72 3.67 33.42
C ASN A 458 -5.21 3.19 32.05
N GLU A 459 -4.60 2.15 31.46
CA GLU A 459 -4.99 1.60 30.16
C GLU A 459 -5.80 0.30 30.33
N GLU A 460 -6.77 0.08 29.47
CA GLU A 460 -7.49 -1.20 29.37
C GLU A 460 -6.68 -2.28 28.64
N ALA A 461 -5.36 -2.18 28.64
CA ALA A 461 -4.46 -3.12 27.98
C ALA A 461 -3.77 -4.03 28.99
N GLN A 462 -3.57 -5.29 28.63
CA GLN A 462 -2.75 -6.21 29.42
C GLN A 462 -1.29 -6.13 28.99
N TYR A 463 -0.42 -6.14 29.99
CA TYR A 463 1.01 -6.07 29.78
C TYR A 463 1.69 -7.29 30.42
N LEU A 464 2.43 -8.08 29.67
CA LEU A 464 3.24 -9.17 30.14
C LEU A 464 4.72 -8.75 30.12
N VAL A 465 5.37 -8.79 31.26
CA VAL A 465 6.82 -8.57 31.38
C VAL A 465 7.46 -9.87 31.84
N ILE A 466 8.40 -10.36 31.04
CA ILE A 466 9.24 -11.49 31.39
C ILE A 466 10.63 -10.94 31.70
N THR A 467 11.13 -11.22 32.88
CA THR A 467 12.46 -10.78 33.32
C THR A 467 13.13 -11.89 34.14
N PRO A 468 14.45 -12.13 33.96
CA PRO A 468 15.18 -13.08 34.78
C PRO A 468 15.43 -12.54 36.19
N ASN A 469 15.19 -11.27 36.41
CA ASN A 469 15.49 -10.59 37.66
C ASN A 469 14.21 -10.38 38.48
N PHE A 470 14.32 -10.56 39.80
CA PHE A 470 13.22 -10.31 40.70
C PHE A 470 12.99 -8.78 40.81
N PRO A 471 11.81 -8.26 40.46
CA PRO A 471 11.54 -6.84 40.61
C PRO A 471 11.45 -6.48 42.11
N THR A 472 12.05 -5.35 42.47
CA THR A 472 11.91 -4.78 43.81
C THR A 472 10.64 -3.95 43.99
N PHE A 473 10.01 -3.57 42.88
CA PHE A 473 8.74 -2.86 42.83
C PHE A 473 7.58 -3.82 42.98
N TYR A 474 6.71 -3.56 43.95
CA TYR A 474 5.50 -4.35 44.20
C TYR A 474 4.26 -3.43 44.16
N SER A 475 3.21 -3.89 43.50
CA SER A 475 1.90 -3.26 43.50
C SER A 475 0.83 -4.35 43.60
N ASN A 476 -0.30 -4.03 44.22
CA ASN A 476 -1.44 -4.96 44.34
C ASN A 476 -2.11 -5.26 42.98
N ASP A 477 -1.83 -4.41 41.96
CA ASP A 477 -2.39 -4.54 40.60
C ASP A 477 -1.51 -5.41 39.71
N ILE A 478 -0.37 -5.91 40.22
CA ILE A 478 0.57 -6.72 39.47
C ILE A 478 0.51 -8.17 39.94
N ASN A 479 0.31 -9.10 39.02
CA ASN A 479 0.41 -10.52 39.29
C ASN A 479 1.84 -11.00 38.99
N TYR A 480 2.49 -11.64 39.96
CA TYR A 480 3.83 -12.17 39.82
C TYR A 480 3.75 -13.68 39.61
N ILE A 481 4.34 -14.15 38.51
CA ILE A 481 4.49 -15.56 38.19
C ILE A 481 5.98 -15.90 38.31
N VAL A 482 6.35 -16.63 39.35
CA VAL A 482 7.72 -17.09 39.55
C VAL A 482 7.88 -18.46 38.90
N VAL A 483 8.80 -18.55 37.96
CA VAL A 483 9.16 -19.79 37.27
C VAL A 483 10.50 -20.24 37.83
N GLN A 484 10.56 -21.42 38.46
CA GLN A 484 11.78 -22.01 39.00
C GLN A 484 12.12 -23.30 38.27
N LYS A 485 13.39 -23.45 37.89
CA LYS A 485 13.91 -24.69 37.36
C LYS A 485 14.22 -25.65 38.52
N THR A 486 13.65 -26.84 38.47
CA THR A 486 13.88 -27.91 39.43
C THR A 486 14.69 -29.05 38.78
N GLN A 487 15.17 -30.00 39.57
CA GLN A 487 15.89 -31.17 39.05
C GLN A 487 15.04 -32.05 38.10
N VAL A 488 13.70 -31.95 38.20
CA VAL A 488 12.75 -32.79 37.42
C VAL A 488 12.08 -32.00 36.32
N GLY A 489 12.28 -30.66 36.22
CA GLY A 489 11.62 -29.78 35.24
C GLY A 489 11.51 -28.35 35.76
N SER A 490 10.64 -27.56 35.16
CA SER A 490 10.32 -26.21 35.63
C SER A 490 8.98 -26.20 36.35
N THR A 491 8.90 -25.49 37.45
CA THR A 491 7.64 -25.24 38.17
C THR A 491 7.34 -23.76 38.15
N SER A 492 6.06 -23.42 37.96
CA SER A 492 5.59 -22.05 38.07
C SER A 492 4.69 -21.87 39.28
N LYS A 493 4.83 -20.76 39.97
CA LYS A 493 4.02 -20.40 41.12
C LYS A 493 3.62 -18.94 40.99
N VAL A 494 2.33 -18.69 41.06
CA VAL A 494 1.79 -17.33 41.18
C VAL A 494 1.97 -16.88 42.64
N VAL A 495 2.64 -15.75 42.81
CA VAL A 495 2.82 -15.14 44.12
C VAL A 495 1.91 -13.92 44.19
N VAL A 496 0.83 -14.05 44.93
CA VAL A 496 0.00 -12.93 45.36
C VAL A 496 0.45 -12.57 46.77
N ARG A 497 0.78 -11.32 46.95
CA ARG A 497 0.97 -10.77 48.30
C ARG A 497 -0.15 -9.84 48.64
#